data_4fa3077ae75d8ece2ca2ec13827d95a2
#
_entry.id   4fa3077ae75d8ece2ca2ec13827d95a2
#
_cell.length_a   1.000
_cell.length_b   1.000
_cell.length_c   1.000
_cell.angle_alpha   90.00
_cell.angle_beta   90.00
_cell.angle_gamma   90.00
#
_symmetry.space_group_name_H-M   'P 1'
#
loop_
_entity.id
_entity.type
_entity.pdbx_description
1 polymer ?
#
loop_
_entity_poly.entity_id
_entity_poly.type
_entity_poly.pdbx_seq_one_letter_code
_entity_poly.pdbx_strand_id
1 'polypeptide(L)'
;MAQDLTESLNERQNILNNRYALQQAEQHLELGGVYYNGDMVFTKQQVIALYDISERTIERYLLSHDEELKSNGYQILRGVKLKKFKGLASGTDIHDGTKTTVLGIFTFRAVLNMGMLLTESEPAKLLRSRVLDIVLDVMAERSGGHTKFINQRDENYLLAAFQEDNYRQLFTDALDDYVEGNKWKYGNFTNLIYKSIFQENAAEYRRILKLAAKDKIRETMYSEVLTLISSFESGIAYEFEVASNNKGAKLTQTEAKALIQKFEQHPLYKPFIIEARTKMASRDLCFRDALHEKLEAYIKAVPEADFERFLGEKSKSLEEQLSDPETLEVFKRLKDR
;
A
#
# COMPACT_ATOMS: atom_id res chain seq x y z
N MET A 1 -0.68 -8.74 -16.01
CA MET A 1 -2.08 -8.43 -16.44
C MET A 1 -2.32 -6.98 -16.08
N ALA A 2 -2.94 -6.20 -16.95
CA ALA A 2 -3.39 -4.86 -16.57
C ALA A 2 -4.47 -5.04 -15.51
N GLN A 3 -4.31 -4.39 -14.36
CA GLN A 3 -5.28 -4.40 -13.28
C GLN A 3 -6.58 -3.79 -13.76
N ASP A 4 -7.67 -4.52 -13.62
CA ASP A 4 -8.99 -4.01 -14.01
C ASP A 4 -9.61 -3.24 -12.84
N LEU A 5 -9.41 -1.91 -12.86
CA LEU A 5 -9.98 -0.99 -11.87
C LEU A 5 -11.51 -1.07 -11.78
N THR A 6 -12.17 -1.62 -12.80
CA THR A 6 -13.63 -1.75 -12.77
C THR A 6 -14.10 -2.80 -11.75
N GLU A 7 -13.28 -3.78 -11.45
CA GLU A 7 -13.64 -4.91 -10.55
C GLU A 7 -13.20 -4.70 -9.10
N SER A 8 -12.04 -4.05 -8.87
CA SER A 8 -11.44 -3.95 -7.54
C SER A 8 -11.75 -2.64 -6.81
N LEU A 9 -12.62 -2.71 -5.81
CA LEU A 9 -12.89 -1.59 -4.90
C LEU A 9 -11.61 -1.10 -4.19
N ASN A 10 -10.77 -2.02 -3.71
CA ASN A 10 -9.57 -1.66 -2.96
C ASN A 10 -8.55 -0.91 -3.83
N GLU A 11 -8.38 -1.30 -5.09
CA GLU A 11 -7.50 -0.61 -6.02
C GLU A 11 -8.02 0.80 -6.35
N ARG A 12 -9.34 0.94 -6.59
CA ARG A 12 -9.94 2.27 -6.77
C ARG A 12 -9.73 3.16 -5.54
N GLN A 13 -9.98 2.64 -4.34
CA GLN A 13 -9.78 3.41 -3.10
C GLN A 13 -8.31 3.77 -2.87
N ASN A 14 -7.37 2.91 -3.22
CA ASN A 14 -5.94 3.20 -3.13
C ASN A 14 -5.55 4.40 -4.03
N ILE A 15 -6.07 4.47 -5.24
CA ILE A 15 -5.88 5.64 -6.12
C ILE A 15 -6.54 6.88 -5.51
N LEU A 16 -7.79 6.76 -5.08
CA LEU A 16 -8.58 7.87 -4.56
C LEU A 16 -8.08 8.39 -3.20
N ASN A 17 -7.42 7.56 -2.40
CA ASN A 17 -6.80 7.96 -1.14
C ASN A 17 -5.41 8.59 -1.33
N ASN A 18 -4.81 8.49 -2.52
CA ASN A 18 -3.56 9.15 -2.84
C ASN A 18 -3.82 10.61 -3.26
N ARG A 19 -3.86 11.53 -2.30
CA ARG A 19 -4.15 12.96 -2.55
C ARG A 19 -3.19 13.61 -3.54
N TYR A 20 -1.93 13.16 -3.59
CA TYR A 20 -0.93 13.72 -4.52
C TYR A 20 -1.25 13.34 -5.96
N ALA A 21 -1.66 12.08 -6.18
CA ALA A 21 -2.11 11.64 -7.49
C ALA A 21 -3.43 12.34 -7.89
N LEU A 22 -4.36 12.53 -6.93
CA LEU A 22 -5.59 13.30 -7.19
C LEU A 22 -5.30 14.74 -7.60
N GLN A 23 -4.44 15.45 -6.88
CA GLN A 23 -4.06 16.82 -7.22
C GLN A 23 -3.41 16.92 -8.61
N GLN A 24 -2.52 16.00 -8.94
CA GLN A 24 -1.90 15.95 -10.26
C GLN A 24 -2.94 15.61 -11.35
N ALA A 25 -3.84 14.68 -11.09
CA ALA A 25 -4.92 14.33 -12.03
C ALA A 25 -5.86 15.52 -12.26
N GLU A 26 -6.22 16.26 -11.21
CA GLU A 26 -7.06 17.47 -11.31
C GLU A 26 -6.41 18.55 -12.17
N GLN A 27 -5.11 18.78 -11.97
CA GLN A 27 -4.34 19.73 -12.76
C GLN A 27 -4.19 19.32 -14.23
N HIS A 28 -4.02 18.03 -14.51
CA HIS A 28 -3.84 17.54 -15.89
C HIS A 28 -5.15 17.44 -16.68
N LEU A 29 -6.27 17.20 -16.01
CA LEU A 29 -7.55 16.99 -16.68
C LEU A 29 -8.30 18.30 -16.95
N GLU A 30 -7.97 19.39 -16.25
CA GLU A 30 -8.54 20.73 -16.40
C GLU A 30 -10.06 20.74 -16.59
N LEU A 31 -10.78 19.88 -15.84
CA LEU A 31 -12.21 19.75 -15.94
C LEU A 31 -12.89 21.01 -15.39
N GLY A 32 -13.67 21.69 -16.22
CA GLY A 32 -14.46 22.84 -15.81
C GLY A 32 -15.58 22.44 -14.86
N GLY A 33 -15.50 22.86 -13.59
CA GLY A 33 -16.51 22.63 -12.57
C GLY A 33 -16.97 23.92 -11.90
N VAL A 34 -17.85 23.81 -10.89
CA VAL A 34 -18.28 24.93 -10.03
C VAL A 34 -17.63 24.79 -8.68
N TYR A 35 -17.04 25.89 -8.16
CA TYR A 35 -16.48 25.89 -6.82
C TYR A 35 -17.59 25.99 -5.77
N TYR A 36 -17.76 24.93 -4.97
CA TYR A 36 -18.84 24.83 -3.98
C TYR A 36 -18.34 24.23 -2.68
N ASN A 37 -18.52 24.96 -1.56
CA ASN A 37 -18.12 24.57 -0.20
C ASN A 37 -16.63 24.16 -0.03
N GLY A 38 -15.72 24.69 -0.84
CA GLY A 38 -14.29 24.40 -0.75
C GLY A 38 -13.77 23.44 -1.80
N ASP A 39 -14.66 22.76 -2.55
CA ASP A 39 -14.31 21.77 -3.55
C ASP A 39 -14.79 22.16 -4.96
N MET A 40 -14.06 21.72 -5.97
CA MET A 40 -14.54 21.72 -7.36
C MET A 40 -15.58 20.63 -7.52
N VAL A 41 -16.79 20.98 -7.94
CA VAL A 41 -17.88 20.02 -8.13
C VAL A 41 -18.47 20.08 -9.53
N PHE A 42 -18.99 18.97 -9.98
CA PHE A 42 -19.52 18.72 -11.31
C PHE A 42 -20.98 18.26 -11.24
N THR A 43 -21.78 18.66 -12.16
CA THR A 43 -23.17 18.19 -12.29
C THR A 43 -23.23 16.82 -12.94
N LYS A 44 -24.35 16.10 -12.78
CA LYS A 44 -24.60 14.83 -13.46
C LYS A 44 -24.48 14.98 -15.00
N GLN A 45 -24.91 16.10 -15.57
CA GLN A 45 -24.82 16.35 -17.00
C GLN A 45 -23.38 16.50 -17.49
N GLN A 46 -22.52 17.18 -16.72
CA GLN A 46 -21.10 17.27 -17.03
C GLN A 46 -20.41 15.90 -17.01
N VAL A 47 -20.75 15.06 -16.04
CA VAL A 47 -20.19 13.69 -15.94
C VAL A 47 -20.68 12.82 -17.13
N ILE A 48 -21.95 12.96 -17.54
CA ILE A 48 -22.52 12.31 -18.72
C ILE A 48 -21.74 12.72 -19.98
N ALA A 49 -21.55 14.03 -20.17
CA ALA A 49 -20.80 14.55 -21.30
C ALA A 49 -19.31 14.14 -21.30
N LEU A 50 -18.68 14.16 -20.13
CA LEU A 50 -17.26 13.78 -19.97
C LEU A 50 -17.01 12.33 -20.40
N TYR A 51 -17.89 11.42 -20.00
CA TYR A 51 -17.70 9.99 -20.26
C TYR A 51 -18.45 9.47 -21.48
N ASP A 52 -19.12 10.35 -22.20
CA ASP A 52 -19.95 10.01 -23.38
C ASP A 52 -20.90 8.83 -23.09
N ILE A 53 -21.70 8.97 -22.04
CA ILE A 53 -22.64 7.95 -21.58
C ILE A 53 -24.08 8.47 -21.59
N SER A 54 -25.04 7.55 -21.53
CA SER A 54 -26.44 7.91 -21.41
C SER A 54 -26.82 8.25 -19.95
N GLU A 55 -27.92 9.04 -19.79
CA GLU A 55 -28.51 9.31 -18.48
C GLU A 55 -28.91 7.99 -17.77
N ARG A 56 -29.43 7.01 -18.50
CA ARG A 56 -29.74 5.68 -17.97
C ARG A 56 -28.52 4.95 -17.46
N THR A 57 -27.38 5.09 -18.14
CA THR A 57 -26.11 4.49 -17.72
C THR A 57 -25.65 5.05 -16.39
N ILE A 58 -25.55 6.38 -16.25
CA ILE A 58 -25.09 6.98 -14.99
C ILE A 58 -26.02 6.65 -13.82
N GLU A 59 -27.35 6.63 -14.05
CA GLU A 59 -28.31 6.25 -13.00
C GLU A 59 -28.16 4.81 -12.55
N ARG A 60 -27.88 3.89 -13.46
CA ARG A 60 -27.58 2.50 -13.12
C ARG A 60 -26.36 2.39 -12.21
N TYR A 61 -25.26 3.10 -12.54
CA TYR A 61 -24.05 3.09 -11.71
C TYR A 61 -24.24 3.79 -10.36
N LEU A 62 -24.99 4.90 -10.33
CA LEU A 62 -25.36 5.57 -9.10
C LEU A 62 -26.18 4.66 -8.16
N LEU A 63 -27.00 3.78 -8.72
CA LEU A 63 -27.79 2.82 -7.94
C LEU A 63 -26.95 1.63 -7.49
N SER A 64 -26.13 1.05 -8.39
CA SER A 64 -25.36 -0.16 -8.09
C SER A 64 -24.11 0.11 -7.21
N HIS A 65 -23.59 1.33 -7.19
CA HIS A 65 -22.39 1.75 -6.45
C HIS A 65 -22.66 2.95 -5.52
N ASP A 66 -23.87 3.05 -4.99
CA ASP A 66 -24.35 4.21 -4.21
C ASP A 66 -23.44 4.54 -3.01
N GLU A 67 -23.10 3.55 -2.22
CA GLU A 67 -22.25 3.73 -1.03
C GLU A 67 -20.82 4.16 -1.41
N GLU A 68 -20.24 3.52 -2.41
CA GLU A 68 -18.90 3.86 -2.88
C GLU A 68 -18.83 5.28 -3.43
N LEU A 69 -19.77 5.66 -4.29
CA LEU A 69 -19.81 7.00 -4.90
C LEU A 69 -20.09 8.09 -3.87
N LYS A 70 -20.97 7.85 -2.90
CA LYS A 70 -21.22 8.78 -1.79
C LYS A 70 -20.01 8.96 -0.90
N SER A 71 -19.30 7.90 -0.56
CA SER A 71 -18.08 7.98 0.24
C SER A 71 -16.96 8.76 -0.46
N ASN A 72 -16.98 8.78 -1.79
CA ASN A 72 -16.04 9.53 -2.62
C ASN A 72 -16.55 10.91 -3.05
N GLY A 73 -17.67 11.40 -2.50
CA GLY A 73 -18.12 12.79 -2.65
C GLY A 73 -19.27 13.02 -3.63
N TYR A 74 -19.99 11.96 -4.07
CA TYR A 74 -21.29 12.15 -4.71
C TYR A 74 -22.32 12.58 -3.68
N GLN A 75 -23.08 13.62 -3.98
CA GLN A 75 -24.14 14.12 -3.10
C GLN A 75 -25.32 14.68 -3.87
N ILE A 76 -26.49 14.62 -3.23
CA ILE A 76 -27.74 15.13 -3.78
C ILE A 76 -28.10 16.44 -3.09
N LEU A 77 -28.18 17.53 -3.84
CA LEU A 77 -28.60 18.83 -3.35
C LEU A 77 -30.09 19.00 -3.46
N ARG A 78 -30.70 19.54 -2.38
CA ARG A 78 -32.13 19.89 -2.30
C ARG A 78 -32.30 21.21 -1.51
N GLY A 79 -33.44 21.87 -1.70
CA GLY A 79 -33.85 23.04 -0.92
C GLY A 79 -32.78 24.15 -0.89
N VAL A 80 -32.39 24.59 0.31
CA VAL A 80 -31.44 25.70 0.53
C VAL A 80 -30.07 25.44 -0.09
N LYS A 81 -29.55 24.20 0.03
CA LYS A 81 -28.24 23.81 -0.55
C LYS A 81 -28.26 23.93 -2.07
N LEU A 82 -29.33 23.48 -2.71
CA LEU A 82 -29.50 23.60 -4.15
C LEU A 82 -29.62 25.07 -4.60
N LYS A 83 -30.35 25.90 -3.84
CA LYS A 83 -30.48 27.34 -4.14
C LYS A 83 -29.12 28.05 -4.06
N LYS A 84 -28.31 27.73 -3.03
CA LYS A 84 -26.95 28.26 -2.89
C LYS A 84 -26.06 27.84 -4.09
N PHE A 85 -26.09 26.57 -4.47
CA PHE A 85 -25.33 26.05 -5.60
C PHE A 85 -25.73 26.74 -6.92
N LYS A 86 -27.03 26.86 -7.20
CA LYS A 86 -27.55 27.56 -8.39
C LYS A 86 -27.09 29.02 -8.45
N GLY A 87 -27.01 29.70 -7.31
CA GLY A 87 -26.51 31.08 -7.25
C GLY A 87 -25.02 31.17 -7.63
N LEU A 88 -24.20 30.19 -7.28
CA LEU A 88 -22.79 30.13 -7.66
C LEU A 88 -22.57 29.72 -9.11
N ALA A 89 -23.41 28.84 -9.62
CA ALA A 89 -23.40 28.40 -11.02
C ALA A 89 -24.01 29.41 -12.02
N SER A 90 -24.65 30.47 -11.52
CA SER A 90 -25.24 31.53 -12.36
C SER A 90 -24.11 32.30 -13.06
N GLY A 91 -24.00 32.13 -14.39
CA GLY A 91 -22.93 32.73 -15.20
C GLY A 91 -21.93 31.76 -15.77
N THR A 92 -22.04 30.48 -15.43
CA THR A 92 -21.34 29.40 -16.13
C THR A 92 -22.29 28.69 -17.09
N ASP A 93 -21.78 28.09 -18.17
CA ASP A 93 -22.55 27.31 -19.14
C ASP A 93 -23.21 26.04 -18.54
N ILE A 94 -23.18 25.92 -17.22
CA ILE A 94 -23.66 24.79 -16.41
C ILE A 94 -25.13 25.03 -15.99
N HIS A 95 -25.95 25.54 -16.87
CA HIS A 95 -27.37 25.72 -16.61
C HIS A 95 -28.11 24.40 -16.70
N ASP A 96 -28.18 23.69 -15.62
CA ASP A 96 -29.18 22.67 -15.39
C ASP A 96 -30.52 23.40 -15.02
N GLY A 97 -31.47 23.31 -15.91
CA GLY A 97 -32.72 24.09 -15.98
C GLY A 97 -33.28 24.63 -14.67
N THR A 98 -33.78 25.84 -14.69
CA THR A 98 -34.31 26.64 -13.58
C THR A 98 -35.41 25.94 -12.74
N LYS A 99 -35.96 24.82 -13.21
CA LYS A 99 -37.07 24.09 -12.57
C LYS A 99 -36.66 22.87 -11.73
N THR A 100 -35.39 22.48 -11.73
CA THR A 100 -34.93 21.28 -10.99
C THR A 100 -35.02 21.49 -9.49
N THR A 101 -35.67 20.58 -8.76
CA THR A 101 -35.82 20.59 -7.29
C THR A 101 -34.79 19.70 -6.58
N VAL A 102 -34.11 18.86 -7.36
CA VAL A 102 -33.10 17.89 -6.88
C VAL A 102 -31.97 17.85 -7.90
N LEU A 103 -30.71 17.97 -7.43
CA LEU A 103 -29.52 17.95 -8.28
C LEU A 103 -28.43 17.05 -7.69
N GLY A 104 -27.94 16.09 -8.47
CA GLY A 104 -26.76 15.30 -8.13
C GLY A 104 -25.49 16.07 -8.51
N ILE A 105 -24.57 16.18 -7.57
CA ILE A 105 -23.24 16.75 -7.81
C ILE A 105 -22.15 15.78 -7.39
N PHE A 106 -21.00 15.87 -8.04
CA PHE A 106 -19.82 15.03 -7.85
C PHE A 106 -18.63 15.90 -7.51
N THR A 107 -17.88 15.58 -6.47
CA THR A 107 -16.53 16.11 -6.31
C THR A 107 -15.61 15.55 -7.41
N PHE A 108 -14.43 16.13 -7.62
CA PHE A 108 -13.45 15.57 -8.55
C PHE A 108 -13.13 14.10 -8.25
N ARG A 109 -13.00 13.74 -6.98
CA ARG A 109 -12.81 12.37 -6.51
C ARG A 109 -13.95 11.44 -6.94
N ALA A 110 -15.21 11.89 -6.84
CA ALA A 110 -16.37 11.12 -7.29
C ALA A 110 -16.45 10.99 -8.82
N VAL A 111 -16.01 12.02 -9.57
CA VAL A 111 -15.89 11.96 -11.03
C VAL A 111 -14.88 10.89 -11.43
N LEU A 112 -13.69 10.89 -10.84
CA LEU A 112 -12.67 9.84 -11.09
C LEU A 112 -13.18 8.45 -10.72
N ASN A 113 -13.86 8.32 -9.57
CA ASN A 113 -14.43 7.04 -9.17
C ASN A 113 -15.46 6.52 -10.20
N MET A 114 -16.34 7.38 -10.68
CA MET A 114 -17.28 7.02 -11.75
C MET A 114 -16.55 6.54 -13.01
N GLY A 115 -15.48 7.22 -13.44
CA GLY A 115 -14.67 6.81 -14.58
C GLY A 115 -13.96 5.47 -14.38
N MET A 116 -13.55 5.15 -13.14
CA MET A 116 -12.97 3.86 -12.81
C MET A 116 -14.00 2.72 -12.81
N LEU A 117 -15.27 3.01 -12.55
CA LEU A 117 -16.36 2.03 -12.54
C LEU A 117 -16.92 1.75 -13.95
N LEU A 118 -16.95 2.73 -14.83
CA LEU A 118 -17.58 2.63 -16.16
C LEU A 118 -16.83 1.64 -17.07
N THR A 119 -17.48 0.56 -17.48
CA THR A 119 -16.89 -0.47 -18.36
C THR A 119 -17.10 -0.16 -19.84
N GLU A 120 -18.22 0.43 -20.19
CA GLU A 120 -18.67 0.66 -21.57
C GLU A 120 -18.22 1.98 -22.21
N SER A 121 -17.53 2.85 -21.46
CA SER A 121 -17.10 4.18 -21.92
C SER A 121 -15.64 4.19 -22.36
N GLU A 122 -15.35 4.53 -23.62
CA GLU A 122 -13.97 4.70 -24.11
C GLU A 122 -13.27 5.91 -23.44
N PRO A 123 -13.90 7.09 -23.21
CA PRO A 123 -13.30 8.14 -22.41
C PRO A 123 -12.94 7.70 -20.98
N ALA A 124 -13.78 6.90 -20.33
CA ALA A 124 -13.49 6.37 -19.01
C ALA A 124 -12.31 5.39 -19.03
N LYS A 125 -12.18 4.56 -20.05
CA LYS A 125 -11.05 3.66 -20.24
C LYS A 125 -9.73 4.43 -20.43
N LEU A 126 -9.76 5.49 -21.24
CA LEU A 126 -8.61 6.36 -21.42
C LEU A 126 -8.24 7.08 -20.12
N LEU A 127 -9.23 7.56 -19.36
CA LEU A 127 -9.00 8.16 -18.04
C LEU A 127 -8.32 7.18 -17.08
N ARG A 128 -8.80 5.93 -16.99
CA ARG A 128 -8.17 4.90 -16.12
C ARG A 128 -6.69 4.71 -16.42
N SER A 129 -6.34 4.63 -17.70
CA SER A 129 -4.93 4.50 -18.11
C SER A 129 -4.11 5.73 -17.67
N ARG A 130 -4.64 6.93 -17.92
CA ARG A 130 -3.96 8.18 -17.54
C ARG A 130 -3.82 8.36 -16.04
N VAL A 131 -4.83 8.01 -15.26
CA VAL A 131 -4.78 8.10 -13.80
C VAL A 131 -3.74 7.13 -13.24
N LEU A 132 -3.63 5.91 -13.78
CA LEU A 132 -2.58 4.97 -13.39
C LEU A 132 -1.18 5.50 -13.71
N ASP A 133 -0.96 6.07 -14.89
CA ASP A 133 0.32 6.70 -15.25
C ASP A 133 0.67 7.83 -14.26
N ILE A 134 -0.28 8.71 -13.96
CA ILE A 134 -0.09 9.81 -12.99
C ILE A 134 0.24 9.26 -11.60
N VAL A 135 -0.45 8.22 -11.14
CA VAL A 135 -0.17 7.59 -9.83
C VAL A 135 1.27 7.08 -9.79
N LEU A 136 1.70 6.35 -10.82
CA LEU A 136 3.05 5.80 -10.90
C LEU A 136 4.11 6.91 -10.95
N ASP A 137 3.89 7.96 -11.74
CA ASP A 137 4.80 9.10 -11.86
C ASP A 137 4.94 9.87 -10.53
N VAL A 138 3.81 10.18 -9.88
CA VAL A 138 3.81 10.85 -8.56
C VAL A 138 4.54 10.01 -7.52
N MET A 139 4.29 8.71 -7.51
CA MET A 139 4.94 7.81 -6.56
C MET A 139 6.44 7.68 -6.84
N ALA A 140 6.83 7.56 -8.09
CA ALA A 140 8.24 7.52 -8.49
C ALA A 140 8.96 8.83 -8.13
N GLU A 141 8.38 9.98 -8.44
CA GLU A 141 8.93 11.31 -8.11
C GLU A 141 9.10 11.47 -6.60
N ARG A 142 8.06 11.20 -5.82
CA ARG A 142 8.06 11.33 -4.36
C ARG A 142 8.97 10.34 -3.67
N SER A 143 9.18 9.16 -4.24
CA SER A 143 10.08 8.14 -3.73
C SER A 143 11.55 8.30 -4.18
N GLY A 144 11.89 9.40 -4.84
CA GLY A 144 13.25 9.63 -5.37
C GLY A 144 13.58 8.72 -6.55
N GLY A 145 12.58 8.34 -7.35
CA GLY A 145 12.73 7.48 -8.53
C GLY A 145 12.78 5.98 -8.24
N HIS A 146 12.65 5.55 -6.96
CA HIS A 146 12.76 4.14 -6.55
C HIS A 146 11.64 3.72 -5.62
N THR A 147 10.45 3.44 -6.16
CA THR A 147 9.28 2.99 -5.38
C THR A 147 9.52 1.71 -4.57
N LYS A 148 10.44 0.84 -5.02
CA LYS A 148 10.83 -0.38 -4.30
C LYS A 148 11.41 -0.13 -2.90
N PHE A 149 12.02 1.04 -2.69
CA PHE A 149 12.72 1.41 -1.45
C PHE A 149 12.01 2.52 -0.68
N ILE A 150 10.72 2.71 -0.91
CA ILE A 150 9.94 3.79 -0.29
C ILE A 150 9.86 3.68 1.24
N ASN A 151 9.96 2.46 1.76
CA ASN A 151 10.03 2.16 3.18
C ASN A 151 11.24 2.78 3.88
N GLN A 152 12.33 3.07 3.17
CA GLN A 152 13.51 3.75 3.72
C GLN A 152 13.21 5.19 4.16
N ARG A 153 12.04 5.73 3.79
CA ARG A 153 11.53 7.02 4.27
C ARG A 153 10.87 6.93 5.65
N ASP A 154 10.58 5.72 6.13
CA ASP A 154 10.03 5.54 7.47
C ASP A 154 11.09 5.89 8.52
N GLU A 155 10.74 6.74 9.49
CA GLU A 155 11.64 7.15 10.58
C GLU A 155 12.18 5.97 11.37
N ASN A 156 11.38 4.91 11.51
CA ASN A 156 11.74 3.71 12.25
C ASN A 156 12.52 2.70 11.40
N TYR A 157 12.62 2.91 10.08
CA TYR A 157 13.24 1.94 9.17
C TYR A 157 14.69 1.64 9.55
N LEU A 158 15.48 2.67 9.82
CA LEU A 158 16.90 2.52 10.12
C LEU A 158 17.13 1.70 11.40
N LEU A 159 16.33 1.97 12.43
CA LEU A 159 16.40 1.23 13.70
C LEU A 159 15.97 -0.24 13.50
N ALA A 160 14.89 -0.47 12.77
CA ALA A 160 14.40 -1.81 12.47
C ALA A 160 15.40 -2.61 11.62
N ALA A 161 16.02 -1.98 10.62
CA ALA A 161 17.04 -2.62 9.78
C ALA A 161 18.30 -2.98 10.58
N PHE A 162 18.73 -2.11 11.49
CA PHE A 162 19.88 -2.39 12.35
C PHE A 162 19.59 -3.53 13.35
N GLN A 163 18.43 -3.50 13.98
CA GLN A 163 17.99 -4.59 14.87
C GLN A 163 17.89 -5.92 14.12
N GLU A 164 17.37 -5.88 12.92
CA GLU A 164 17.24 -7.05 12.06
C GLU A 164 18.61 -7.68 11.74
N ASP A 165 19.61 -6.89 11.41
CA ASP A 165 20.96 -7.41 11.16
C ASP A 165 21.53 -8.14 12.40
N ASN A 166 21.33 -7.62 13.60
CA ASN A 166 21.76 -8.26 14.85
C ASN A 166 21.03 -9.59 15.11
N TYR A 167 19.71 -9.62 14.99
CA TYR A 167 18.92 -10.84 15.21
C TYR A 167 19.16 -11.88 14.11
N ARG A 168 19.46 -11.45 12.91
CA ARG A 168 19.90 -12.34 11.84
C ARG A 168 21.21 -13.03 12.16
N GLN A 169 22.17 -12.30 12.75
CA GLN A 169 23.43 -12.90 13.21
C GLN A 169 23.15 -13.96 14.26
N LEU A 170 22.36 -13.64 15.30
CA LEU A 170 21.96 -14.60 16.33
C LEU A 170 21.29 -15.86 15.73
N PHE A 171 20.42 -15.67 14.76
CA PHE A 171 19.76 -16.79 14.08
C PHE A 171 20.74 -17.65 13.26
N THR A 172 21.69 -17.04 12.57
CA THR A 172 22.71 -17.80 11.81
C THR A 172 23.66 -18.55 12.74
N ASP A 173 24.04 -17.96 13.84
CA ASP A 173 24.87 -18.60 14.87
C ASP A 173 24.09 -19.77 15.50
N ALA A 174 22.83 -19.60 15.84
CA ALA A 174 21.98 -20.69 16.34
C ALA A 174 21.80 -21.83 15.32
N LEU A 175 21.72 -21.53 14.05
CA LEU A 175 21.74 -22.57 13.01
C LEU A 175 23.05 -23.35 13.01
N ASP A 176 24.18 -22.65 13.23
CA ASP A 176 25.49 -23.33 13.31
C ASP A 176 25.63 -24.21 14.53
N ASP A 177 25.25 -23.70 15.67
CA ASP A 177 25.46 -24.37 16.94
C ASP A 177 24.47 -25.51 17.17
N TYR A 178 23.21 -25.35 16.76
CA TYR A 178 22.13 -26.25 17.17
C TYR A 178 21.48 -27.06 16.03
N VAL A 179 21.77 -26.78 14.77
CA VAL A 179 21.15 -27.48 13.64
C VAL A 179 22.17 -28.15 12.74
N GLU A 180 21.93 -29.42 12.43
CA GLU A 180 22.77 -30.19 11.51
C GLU A 180 22.64 -29.70 10.05
N GLY A 181 23.68 -29.89 9.26
CA GLY A 181 23.66 -29.66 7.82
C GLY A 181 24.81 -28.77 7.32
N ASN A 182 24.85 -28.60 6.02
CA ASN A 182 25.84 -27.78 5.34
C ASN A 182 25.38 -26.32 5.18
N LYS A 183 26.16 -25.49 4.49
CA LYS A 183 25.91 -24.07 4.26
C LYS A 183 24.57 -23.74 3.58
N TRP A 184 23.89 -24.69 2.94
CA TRP A 184 22.58 -24.48 2.33
C TRP A 184 21.46 -24.29 3.37
N LYS A 185 21.69 -24.71 4.64
CA LYS A 185 20.73 -24.54 5.73
C LYS A 185 20.31 -23.08 5.92
N TYR A 186 21.23 -22.11 5.83
CA TYR A 186 20.93 -20.68 6.03
C TYR A 186 19.87 -20.18 5.04
N GLY A 187 20.08 -20.40 3.74
CA GLY A 187 19.12 -20.01 2.71
C GLY A 187 17.77 -20.72 2.86
N ASN A 188 17.81 -22.03 3.18
CA ASN A 188 16.60 -22.81 3.37
C ASN A 188 15.77 -22.32 4.55
N PHE A 189 16.39 -22.06 5.70
CA PHE A 189 15.68 -21.62 6.90
C PHE A 189 15.22 -20.16 6.79
N THR A 190 16.02 -19.28 6.19
CA THR A 190 15.57 -17.90 5.85
C THR A 190 14.35 -17.93 4.92
N ASN A 191 14.35 -18.81 3.91
CA ASN A 191 13.17 -18.96 3.02
C ASN A 191 11.94 -19.51 3.76
N LEU A 192 12.11 -20.34 4.77
CA LEU A 192 10.99 -20.79 5.60
C LEU A 192 10.37 -19.62 6.37
N ILE A 193 11.20 -18.75 6.99
CA ILE A 193 10.70 -17.53 7.67
C ILE A 193 9.96 -16.65 6.69
N TYR A 194 10.49 -16.40 5.49
CA TYR A 194 9.80 -15.60 4.47
C TYR A 194 8.46 -16.21 4.07
N LYS A 195 8.42 -17.55 3.85
CA LYS A 195 7.17 -18.25 3.54
C LYS A 195 6.15 -18.14 4.68
N SER A 196 6.60 -18.23 5.93
CA SER A 196 5.74 -18.07 7.10
C SER A 196 5.10 -16.67 7.19
N ILE A 197 5.82 -15.63 6.76
CA ILE A 197 5.33 -14.24 6.83
C ILE A 197 4.62 -13.83 5.54
N PHE A 198 5.26 -14.02 4.36
CA PHE A 198 4.76 -13.49 3.08
C PHE A 198 4.14 -14.55 2.17
N GLN A 199 4.16 -15.84 2.54
CA GLN A 199 3.78 -16.97 1.68
C GLN A 199 4.66 -17.13 0.43
N GLU A 200 5.77 -16.40 0.33
CA GLU A 200 6.71 -16.36 -0.78
C GLU A 200 8.13 -16.57 -0.27
N ASN A 201 8.98 -17.20 -1.09
CA ASN A 201 10.40 -17.31 -0.79
C ASN A 201 11.19 -16.12 -1.36
N ALA A 202 12.47 -16.01 -1.01
CA ALA A 202 13.31 -14.91 -1.45
C ALA A 202 13.40 -14.78 -2.99
N ALA A 203 13.39 -15.87 -3.73
CA ALA A 203 13.47 -15.85 -5.21
C ALA A 203 12.16 -15.36 -5.83
N GLU A 204 11.01 -15.79 -5.29
CA GLU A 204 9.68 -15.33 -5.69
C GLU A 204 9.54 -13.83 -5.42
N TYR A 205 9.92 -13.39 -4.22
CA TYR A 205 9.89 -11.99 -3.81
C TYR A 205 10.76 -11.10 -4.73
N ARG A 206 12.00 -11.53 -5.03
CA ARG A 206 12.88 -10.82 -5.98
C ARG A 206 12.25 -10.67 -7.35
N ARG A 207 11.59 -11.70 -7.85
CA ARG A 207 10.93 -11.70 -9.16
C ARG A 207 9.76 -10.72 -9.17
N ILE A 208 8.93 -10.71 -8.11
CA ILE A 208 7.78 -9.81 -7.96
C ILE A 208 8.23 -8.36 -8.01
N LEU A 209 9.23 -7.99 -7.21
CA LEU A 209 9.76 -6.64 -7.16
C LEU A 209 10.75 -6.31 -8.27
N LYS A 210 11.03 -7.24 -9.19
CA LYS A 210 12.03 -7.04 -10.26
C LYS A 210 13.37 -6.51 -9.71
N LEU A 211 13.87 -7.13 -8.62
CA LEU A 211 15.11 -6.71 -7.97
C LEU A 211 16.32 -7.14 -8.78
N ALA A 212 17.31 -6.25 -8.91
CA ALA A 212 18.61 -6.60 -9.48
C ALA A 212 19.39 -7.55 -8.54
N ALA A 213 20.38 -8.26 -9.07
CA ALA A 213 21.15 -9.25 -8.29
C ALA A 213 21.85 -8.64 -7.05
N LYS A 214 22.24 -7.37 -7.13
CA LYS A 214 22.90 -6.63 -6.05
C LYS A 214 21.94 -6.08 -4.98
N ASP A 215 20.64 -5.96 -5.31
CA ASP A 215 19.66 -5.37 -4.41
C ASP A 215 19.40 -6.30 -3.24
N LYS A 216 19.36 -5.77 -2.03
CA LYS A 216 19.03 -6.54 -0.84
C LYS A 216 17.51 -6.57 -0.62
N ILE A 217 16.94 -7.77 -0.47
CA ILE A 217 15.50 -7.95 -0.28
C ILE A 217 14.98 -7.16 0.93
N ARG A 218 15.70 -7.22 2.05
CA ARG A 218 15.27 -6.59 3.31
C ARG A 218 15.26 -5.06 3.25
N GLU A 219 16.08 -4.46 2.42
CA GLU A 219 16.05 -3.02 2.17
C GLU A 219 14.75 -2.54 1.50
N THR A 220 13.95 -3.46 0.97
CA THR A 220 12.64 -3.17 0.36
C THR A 220 11.46 -3.46 1.29
N MET A 221 11.69 -3.91 2.51
CA MET A 221 10.65 -4.26 3.49
C MET A 221 10.31 -3.09 4.40
N TYR A 222 9.10 -3.08 4.93
CA TYR A 222 8.66 -2.08 5.90
C TYR A 222 9.25 -2.33 7.28
N SER A 223 9.39 -1.28 8.09
CA SER A 223 9.97 -1.36 9.44
C SER A 223 9.25 -2.38 10.32
N GLU A 224 7.93 -2.43 10.27
CA GLU A 224 7.12 -3.38 11.03
C GLU A 224 7.34 -4.84 10.57
N VAL A 225 7.56 -5.02 9.26
CA VAL A 225 7.88 -6.34 8.70
C VAL A 225 9.29 -6.79 9.11
N LEU A 226 10.27 -5.88 9.09
CA LEU A 226 11.63 -6.16 9.59
C LEU A 226 11.60 -6.52 11.09
N THR A 227 10.82 -5.80 11.89
CA THR A 227 10.63 -6.09 13.31
C THR A 227 10.00 -7.48 13.52
N LEU A 228 9.02 -7.85 12.70
CA LEU A 228 8.44 -9.20 12.77
C LEU A 228 9.45 -10.28 12.39
N ILE A 229 10.25 -10.08 11.33
CA ILE A 229 11.32 -11.01 10.94
C ILE A 229 12.32 -11.18 12.08
N SER A 230 12.76 -10.07 12.68
CA SER A 230 13.68 -10.07 13.83
C SER A 230 13.12 -10.87 15.00
N SER A 231 11.84 -10.69 15.31
CA SER A 231 11.15 -11.43 16.37
C SER A 231 11.10 -12.92 16.08
N PHE A 232 10.86 -13.31 14.81
CA PHE A 232 10.90 -14.71 14.38
C PHE A 232 12.33 -15.28 14.51
N GLU A 233 13.34 -14.59 13.99
CA GLU A 233 14.73 -15.04 14.02
C GLU A 233 15.20 -15.23 15.44
N SER A 234 14.97 -14.27 16.33
CA SER A 234 15.33 -14.35 17.74
C SER A 234 14.60 -15.47 18.48
N GLY A 235 13.28 -15.57 18.31
CA GLY A 235 12.48 -16.59 18.97
C GLY A 235 12.82 -18.01 18.50
N ILE A 236 13.03 -18.21 17.21
CA ILE A 236 13.43 -19.50 16.64
C ILE A 236 14.85 -19.88 17.07
N ALA A 237 15.79 -18.93 17.15
CA ALA A 237 17.14 -19.18 17.67
C ALA A 237 17.08 -19.72 19.09
N TYR A 238 16.28 -19.12 19.96
CA TYR A 238 16.03 -19.60 21.32
C TYR A 238 15.42 -21.00 21.35
N GLU A 239 14.40 -21.26 20.53
CA GLU A 239 13.76 -22.60 20.45
C GLU A 239 14.76 -23.67 19.97
N PHE A 240 15.67 -23.36 19.06
CA PHE A 240 16.71 -24.27 18.59
C PHE A 240 17.68 -24.61 19.74
N GLU A 241 18.11 -23.61 20.50
CA GLU A 241 18.96 -23.80 21.68
C GLU A 241 18.28 -24.71 22.68
N VAL A 242 17.04 -24.40 23.10
CA VAL A 242 16.29 -25.16 24.10
C VAL A 242 16.09 -26.61 23.64
N ALA A 243 15.65 -26.80 22.39
CA ALA A 243 15.39 -28.14 21.86
C ALA A 243 16.68 -28.99 21.72
N SER A 244 17.79 -28.37 21.26
CA SER A 244 19.07 -29.02 21.11
C SER A 244 19.65 -29.43 22.51
N ASN A 245 19.56 -28.54 23.48
CA ASN A 245 20.03 -28.82 24.86
C ASN A 245 19.22 -29.95 25.50
N ASN A 246 17.87 -29.95 25.31
CA ASN A 246 17.02 -31.02 25.82
C ASN A 246 17.29 -32.36 25.15
N LYS A 247 17.70 -32.35 23.88
CA LYS A 247 18.04 -33.56 23.12
C LYS A 247 19.47 -34.06 23.45
N GLY A 248 20.34 -33.17 23.89
CA GLY A 248 21.78 -33.46 24.08
C GLY A 248 22.56 -33.62 22.77
N ALA A 249 22.00 -33.19 21.65
CA ALA A 249 22.59 -33.25 20.32
C ALA A 249 21.98 -32.19 19.39
N LYS A 250 22.66 -31.86 18.28
CA LYS A 250 22.10 -30.96 17.27
C LYS A 250 20.79 -31.49 16.71
N LEU A 251 19.93 -30.58 16.35
CA LEU A 251 18.66 -30.87 15.70
C LEU A 251 18.87 -31.28 14.24
N THR A 252 18.14 -32.26 13.78
CA THR A 252 18.03 -32.53 12.35
C THR A 252 17.28 -31.39 11.64
N GLN A 253 17.49 -31.24 10.34
CA GLN A 253 16.75 -30.21 9.58
C GLN A 253 15.22 -30.40 9.65
N THR A 254 14.73 -31.62 9.79
CA THR A 254 13.31 -31.93 9.93
C THR A 254 12.76 -31.44 11.27
N GLU A 255 13.47 -31.71 12.37
CA GLU A 255 13.09 -31.22 13.70
C GLU A 255 13.09 -29.68 13.75
N ALA A 256 14.13 -29.04 13.20
CA ALA A 256 14.24 -27.58 13.13
C ALA A 256 13.10 -26.95 12.28
N LYS A 257 12.72 -27.58 11.16
CA LYS A 257 11.56 -27.16 10.35
C LYS A 257 10.25 -27.25 11.13
N ALA A 258 10.06 -28.33 11.88
CA ALA A 258 8.86 -28.52 12.69
C ALA A 258 8.72 -27.41 13.77
N LEU A 259 9.84 -26.97 14.36
CA LEU A 259 9.84 -25.84 15.30
C LEU A 259 9.41 -24.53 14.63
N ILE A 260 9.89 -24.22 13.43
CA ILE A 260 9.45 -23.02 12.69
C ILE A 260 7.95 -23.08 12.38
N GLN A 261 7.44 -24.23 11.94
CA GLN A 261 6.00 -24.39 11.66
C GLN A 261 5.14 -24.22 12.92
N LYS A 262 5.59 -24.75 14.08
CA LYS A 262 4.93 -24.54 15.36
C LYS A 262 4.93 -23.06 15.76
N PHE A 263 6.04 -22.36 15.53
CA PHE A 263 6.19 -20.96 15.84
C PHE A 263 5.28 -20.08 14.97
N GLU A 264 5.21 -20.36 13.68
CA GLU A 264 4.30 -19.68 12.74
C GLU A 264 2.83 -19.77 13.16
N GLN A 265 2.42 -20.93 13.67
CA GLN A 265 1.04 -21.17 14.10
C GLN A 265 0.72 -20.64 15.50
N HIS A 266 1.71 -20.11 16.21
CA HIS A 266 1.51 -19.60 17.56
C HIS A 266 0.55 -18.40 17.58
N PRO A 267 -0.50 -18.44 18.43
CA PRO A 267 -1.54 -17.39 18.44
C PRO A 267 -1.01 -15.98 18.62
N LEU A 268 0.11 -15.80 19.31
CA LEU A 268 0.76 -14.52 19.54
C LEU A 268 1.22 -13.85 18.23
N TYR A 269 1.71 -14.63 17.27
CA TYR A 269 2.27 -14.09 16.01
C TYR A 269 1.24 -13.91 14.91
N LYS A 270 0.13 -14.62 14.98
CA LYS A 270 -0.89 -14.61 13.93
C LYS A 270 -1.41 -13.21 13.57
N PRO A 271 -1.72 -12.30 14.51
CA PRO A 271 -2.16 -10.94 14.17
C PRO A 271 -1.07 -10.15 13.43
N PHE A 272 0.17 -10.23 13.88
CA PHE A 272 1.31 -9.52 13.27
C PHE A 272 1.64 -10.05 11.87
N ILE A 273 1.53 -11.36 11.66
CA ILE A 273 1.70 -11.98 10.33
C ILE A 273 0.61 -11.47 9.37
N ILE A 274 -0.65 -11.42 9.80
CA ILE A 274 -1.76 -10.92 8.98
C ILE A 274 -1.54 -9.43 8.64
N GLU A 275 -1.13 -8.63 9.63
CA GLU A 275 -0.82 -7.22 9.40
C GLU A 275 0.34 -7.04 8.41
N ALA A 276 1.44 -7.77 8.58
CA ALA A 276 2.57 -7.74 7.66
C ALA A 276 2.15 -8.12 6.22
N ARG A 277 1.35 -9.18 6.06
CA ARG A 277 0.79 -9.59 4.76
C ARG A 277 -0.06 -8.49 4.13
N THR A 278 -0.94 -7.88 4.92
CA THR A 278 -1.80 -6.78 4.47
C THR A 278 -0.96 -5.57 4.03
N LYS A 279 0.05 -5.18 4.82
CA LYS A 279 0.94 -4.07 4.47
C LYS A 279 1.73 -4.35 3.20
N MET A 280 2.31 -5.55 3.08
CA MET A 280 3.08 -5.94 1.89
C MET A 280 2.19 -5.98 0.64
N ALA A 281 1.03 -6.62 0.72
CA ALA A 281 0.11 -6.70 -0.42
C ALA A 281 -0.44 -5.33 -0.83
N SER A 282 -1.04 -4.58 0.10
CA SER A 282 -1.74 -3.34 -0.20
C SER A 282 -0.80 -2.20 -0.56
N ARG A 283 0.32 -2.05 0.17
CA ARG A 283 1.30 -1.01 -0.11
C ARG A 283 2.16 -1.31 -1.32
N ASP A 284 2.60 -2.57 -1.49
CA ASP A 284 3.40 -2.93 -2.65
C ASP A 284 2.65 -2.75 -3.95
N LEU A 285 1.34 -3.02 -3.94
CA LEU A 285 0.49 -2.73 -5.08
C LEU A 285 0.53 -1.24 -5.48
N CYS A 286 0.51 -0.34 -4.49
CA CYS A 286 0.43 1.10 -4.71
C CYS A 286 1.79 1.80 -4.77
N PHE A 287 2.76 1.37 -3.97
CA PHE A 287 4.03 2.08 -3.77
C PHE A 287 5.20 1.47 -4.54
N ARG A 288 5.13 0.21 -4.96
CA ARG A 288 6.24 -0.50 -5.58
C ARG A 288 5.93 -1.04 -6.98
N ASP A 289 4.76 -0.78 -7.50
CA ASP A 289 4.32 -1.39 -8.77
C ASP A 289 4.56 -2.92 -8.75
N ALA A 290 4.26 -3.55 -7.64
CA ALA A 290 4.46 -4.98 -7.41
C ALA A 290 3.18 -5.64 -6.92
N LEU A 291 2.91 -6.84 -7.42
CA LEU A 291 1.76 -7.64 -7.06
C LEU A 291 2.23 -8.94 -6.38
N HIS A 292 1.86 -9.11 -5.12
CA HIS A 292 2.06 -10.33 -4.37
C HIS A 292 0.88 -11.29 -4.60
N GLU A 293 0.95 -12.10 -5.65
CA GLU A 293 -0.15 -13.01 -6.05
C GLU A 293 -0.69 -13.87 -4.88
N LYS A 294 0.20 -14.38 -4.02
CA LYS A 294 -0.19 -15.17 -2.86
C LYS A 294 -0.78 -14.36 -1.70
N LEU A 295 -0.62 -13.04 -1.75
CA LEU A 295 -1.14 -12.11 -0.77
C LEU A 295 -2.34 -11.31 -1.25
N GLU A 296 -2.84 -11.58 -2.45
CA GLU A 296 -3.97 -10.87 -3.06
C GLU A 296 -5.20 -10.83 -2.12
N ALA A 297 -5.48 -11.93 -1.41
CA ALA A 297 -6.57 -12.00 -0.43
C ALA A 297 -6.42 -11.04 0.77
N TYR A 298 -5.24 -10.46 0.99
CA TYR A 298 -4.95 -9.52 2.07
C TYR A 298 -4.94 -8.07 1.61
N ILE A 299 -5.16 -7.79 0.33
CA ILE A 299 -5.19 -6.41 -0.19
C ILE A 299 -6.34 -5.64 0.46
N LYS A 300 -6.02 -4.49 1.05
CA LYS A 300 -6.98 -3.54 1.61
C LYS A 300 -6.68 -2.13 1.10
N ALA A 301 -7.68 -1.27 1.17
CA ALA A 301 -7.47 0.14 0.87
C ALA A 301 -6.46 0.77 1.86
N VAL A 302 -5.46 1.46 1.33
CA VAL A 302 -4.46 2.19 2.12
C VAL A 302 -5.09 3.53 2.55
N PRO A 303 -5.15 3.85 3.85
CA PRO A 303 -5.67 5.12 4.33
C PRO A 303 -4.88 6.31 3.78
N GLU A 304 -5.55 7.45 3.62
CA GLU A 304 -4.92 8.69 3.14
C GLU A 304 -3.74 9.14 4.02
N ALA A 305 -3.89 9.00 5.35
CA ALA A 305 -2.82 9.30 6.30
C ALA A 305 -1.55 8.46 6.10
N ASP A 306 -1.68 7.22 5.63
CA ASP A 306 -0.53 6.38 5.29
C ASP A 306 0.18 6.88 4.01
N PHE A 307 -0.55 7.35 3.01
CA PHE A 307 0.03 8.01 1.85
C PHE A 307 0.71 9.32 2.23
N GLU A 308 0.11 10.13 3.09
CA GLU A 308 0.72 11.35 3.61
C GLU A 308 2.04 11.07 4.33
N ARG A 309 2.07 10.05 5.19
CA ARG A 309 3.26 9.65 5.91
C ARG A 309 4.39 9.21 4.96
N PHE A 310 4.10 8.48 3.90
CA PHE A 310 5.12 7.94 2.99
C PHE A 310 5.49 8.88 1.84
N LEU A 311 4.58 9.71 1.37
CA LEU A 311 4.77 10.55 0.19
C LEU A 311 4.82 12.05 0.50
N GLY A 312 4.20 12.49 1.62
CA GLY A 312 4.03 13.90 1.97
C GLY A 312 5.20 14.49 2.75
N GLU A 313 5.83 13.72 3.61
CA GLU A 313 6.96 14.19 4.40
C GLU A 313 8.25 14.12 3.58
N LYS A 314 9.09 15.18 3.68
CA LYS A 314 10.45 15.10 3.18
C LYS A 314 11.16 14.04 4.00
N SER A 315 11.49 12.90 3.37
CA SER A 315 12.34 11.91 4.02
C SER A 315 13.66 12.58 4.42
N LYS A 316 14.03 12.45 5.68
CA LYS A 316 15.41 12.70 6.06
C LYS A 316 16.27 11.70 5.27
N SER A 317 17.30 12.19 4.59
CA SER A 317 18.26 11.29 3.93
C SER A 317 18.87 10.34 4.97
N LEU A 318 19.40 9.20 4.54
CA LEU A 318 20.09 8.28 5.44
C LEU A 318 21.21 9.01 6.23
N GLU A 319 21.89 9.97 5.58
CA GLU A 319 22.93 10.81 6.17
C GLU A 319 22.36 11.77 7.24
N GLU A 320 21.19 12.36 7.00
CA GLU A 320 20.50 13.21 7.98
C GLU A 320 20.02 12.39 9.19
N GLN A 321 19.51 11.18 8.98
CA GLN A 321 19.12 10.28 10.07
C GLN A 321 20.33 9.82 10.90
N LEU A 322 21.46 9.48 10.25
CA LEU A 322 22.70 9.13 10.92
C LEU A 322 23.38 10.33 11.61
N SER A 323 23.06 11.55 11.19
CA SER A 323 23.55 12.79 11.83
C SER A 323 22.73 13.22 13.03
N ASP A 324 21.55 12.62 13.24
CA ASP A 324 20.69 12.91 14.38
C ASP A 324 21.28 12.33 15.68
N PRO A 325 21.58 13.17 16.70
CA PRO A 325 22.19 12.72 17.94
C PRO A 325 21.39 11.66 18.70
N GLU A 326 20.07 11.73 18.69
CA GLU A 326 19.20 10.74 19.36
C GLU A 326 19.29 9.38 18.67
N THR A 327 19.26 9.39 17.34
CA THR A 327 19.43 8.17 16.52
C THR A 327 20.82 7.53 16.78
N LEU A 328 21.88 8.34 16.78
CA LEU A 328 23.24 7.86 17.09
C LEU A 328 23.37 7.28 18.51
N GLU A 329 22.73 7.87 19.50
CA GLU A 329 22.74 7.35 20.88
C GLU A 329 22.00 6.00 20.99
N VAL A 330 20.90 5.82 20.23
CA VAL A 330 20.21 4.52 20.14
C VAL A 330 21.10 3.47 19.49
N PHE A 331 21.82 3.79 18.41
CA PHE A 331 22.76 2.88 17.76
C PHE A 331 23.91 2.48 18.68
N LYS A 332 24.48 3.42 19.42
CA LYS A 332 25.54 3.10 20.41
C LYS A 332 25.04 2.11 21.47
N ARG A 333 23.85 2.36 22.04
CA ARG A 333 23.23 1.48 23.04
C ARG A 333 22.89 0.09 22.50
N LEU A 334 22.56 -0.04 21.23
CA LEU A 334 22.26 -1.33 20.59
C LEU A 334 23.53 -2.10 20.25
N LYS A 335 24.66 -1.42 20.00
CA LYS A 335 25.93 -2.04 19.72
C LYS A 335 26.60 -2.65 21.00
N ASP A 336 26.28 -2.08 22.16
CA ASP A 336 26.84 -2.49 23.45
C ASP A 336 26.00 -3.56 24.16
N ARG A 337 24.98 -4.09 23.50
CA ARG A 337 24.14 -5.22 23.95
C ARG A 337 24.42 -6.47 23.15
#